data_b537178be20690150919b95f15a0959f
#
_entry.id   b537178be20690150919b95f15a0959f
#
_cell.length_a   1.000
_cell.length_b   1.000
_cell.length_c   1.000
_cell.angle_alpha   90.00
_cell.angle_beta   90.00
_cell.angle_gamma   90.00
#
_symmetry.space_group_name_H-M   'P 1'
#
loop_
_entity.id
_entity.type
_entity.pdbx_description
1 polymer ?
#
loop_
_entity_poly.entity_id
_entity_poly.type
_entity_poly.pdbx_seq_one_letter_code
_entity_poly.pdbx_strand_id
1 'polypeptide(L)'
;RNVHAYPIKGVVMYQFNENLFFANVKILQEDLEDAVSPDTQVVIIDARAINNIDITAADRLAELSSRLTDLGIHFYITEHTEKLNQQMRQLGVEHLIREGHVRRTILAALHDADIYAPYELDIPDSEKESVKLNLTFLPAEDEDTLEEFAWAYGDQVVEEMEHEVHHILN
;
A
#
# COMPACT_ATOMS: atom_id res chain seq x y z
N ARG A 1 -14.51 7.34 3.08
CA ARG A 1 -13.91 6.56 1.98
C ARG A 1 -13.86 7.42 0.73
N ASN A 2 -12.70 7.55 0.14
CA ASN A 2 -12.56 8.30 -1.10
C ASN A 2 -13.16 7.50 -2.27
N VAL A 3 -14.23 8.01 -2.86
CA VAL A 3 -14.97 7.33 -3.94
C VAL A 3 -14.18 7.26 -5.26
N HIS A 4 -13.10 8.06 -5.36
CA HIS A 4 -12.29 8.20 -6.58
C HIS A 4 -10.90 7.57 -6.49
N ALA A 5 -10.65 6.75 -5.46
CA ALA A 5 -9.39 6.03 -5.33
C ALA A 5 -9.35 4.83 -6.30
N TYR A 6 -8.27 4.73 -7.07
CA TYR A 6 -8.04 3.63 -8.00
C TYR A 6 -6.72 2.94 -7.66
N PRO A 7 -6.71 1.59 -7.61
CA PRO A 7 -5.48 0.87 -7.33
C PRO A 7 -4.49 0.99 -8.48
N ILE A 8 -3.21 0.91 -8.15
CA ILE A 8 -2.17 0.66 -9.14
C ILE A 8 -2.34 -0.77 -9.63
N LYS A 9 -2.33 -0.97 -10.95
CA LYS A 9 -2.55 -2.27 -11.56
C LYS A 9 -1.54 -3.31 -11.05
N GLY A 10 -2.06 -4.45 -10.59
CA GLY A 10 -1.25 -5.52 -10.03
C GLY A 10 -0.81 -5.31 -8.58
N VAL A 11 -1.22 -4.23 -7.93
CA VAL A 11 -0.86 -3.91 -6.54
C VAL A 11 -2.12 -3.90 -5.68
N VAL A 12 -2.09 -4.69 -4.60
CA VAL A 12 -3.09 -4.65 -3.54
C VAL A 12 -2.51 -3.85 -2.38
N MET A 13 -3.12 -2.71 -2.08
CA MET A 13 -2.78 -1.90 -0.91
C MET A 13 -3.88 -2.04 0.13
N TYR A 14 -3.48 -2.41 1.35
CA TYR A 14 -4.40 -2.64 2.44
C TYR A 14 -3.97 -1.89 3.69
N GLN A 15 -4.83 -1.03 4.22
CA GLN A 15 -4.61 -0.33 5.48
C GLN A 15 -5.47 -0.97 6.57
N PHE A 16 -4.81 -1.44 7.63
CA PHE A 16 -5.48 -1.97 8.82
C PHE A 16 -5.44 -0.90 9.92
N ASN A 17 -6.61 -0.51 10.41
CA ASN A 17 -6.76 0.66 11.29
C ASN A 17 -6.84 0.32 12.78
N GLU A 18 -6.41 -0.87 13.16
CA GLU A 18 -6.44 -1.37 14.53
C GLU A 18 -5.13 -2.08 14.86
N ASN A 19 -4.90 -2.31 16.17
CA ASN A 19 -3.86 -3.23 16.57
C ASN A 19 -4.20 -4.66 16.12
N LEU A 20 -3.18 -5.42 15.78
CA LEU A 20 -3.34 -6.75 15.20
C LEU A 20 -3.14 -7.83 16.26
N PHE A 21 -4.15 -8.65 16.47
CA PHE A 21 -4.12 -9.70 17.48
C PHE A 21 -4.99 -10.90 17.03
N PHE A 22 -4.99 -11.97 17.83
CA PHE A 22 -5.65 -13.22 17.46
C PHE A 22 -7.12 -13.09 17.03
N ALA A 23 -7.85 -12.11 17.59
CA ALA A 23 -9.28 -11.95 17.30
C ALA A 23 -9.55 -11.30 15.93
N ASN A 24 -8.64 -10.49 15.40
CA ASN A 24 -8.85 -9.74 14.16
C ASN A 24 -7.88 -10.05 13.02
N VAL A 25 -6.78 -10.76 13.29
CA VAL A 25 -5.80 -11.10 12.23
C VAL A 25 -6.42 -11.95 11.12
N LYS A 26 -7.41 -12.75 11.43
CA LYS A 26 -8.14 -13.56 10.46
C LYS A 26 -8.89 -12.67 9.46
N ILE A 27 -9.46 -11.56 9.93
CA ILE A 27 -10.15 -10.58 9.06
C ILE A 27 -9.17 -10.00 8.05
N LEU A 28 -7.99 -9.58 8.50
CA LEU A 28 -6.94 -9.09 7.61
C LEU A 28 -6.56 -10.14 6.57
N GLN A 29 -6.35 -11.38 6.99
CA GLN A 29 -6.00 -12.49 6.11
C GLN A 29 -7.07 -12.73 5.04
N GLU A 30 -8.34 -12.82 5.46
CA GLU A 30 -9.47 -13.03 4.56
C GLU A 30 -9.63 -11.87 3.57
N ASP A 31 -9.52 -10.64 4.04
CA ASP A 31 -9.61 -9.46 3.18
C ASP A 31 -8.50 -9.44 2.11
N LEU A 32 -7.28 -9.81 2.48
CA LEU A 32 -6.17 -9.89 1.53
C LEU A 32 -6.34 -11.05 0.55
N GLU A 33 -6.78 -12.21 0.99
CA GLU A 33 -7.04 -13.35 0.12
C GLU A 33 -8.15 -13.03 -0.90
N ASP A 34 -9.19 -12.30 -0.48
CA ASP A 34 -10.28 -11.88 -1.36
C ASP A 34 -9.82 -10.80 -2.38
N ALA A 35 -8.86 -9.96 -1.99
CA ALA A 35 -8.34 -8.90 -2.85
C ALA A 35 -7.33 -9.39 -3.89
N VAL A 36 -6.65 -10.50 -3.63
CA VAL A 36 -5.65 -11.08 -4.54
C VAL A 36 -6.33 -11.74 -5.73
N SER A 37 -5.85 -11.41 -6.93
CA SER A 37 -6.29 -12.00 -8.20
C SER A 37 -5.10 -12.63 -8.94
N PRO A 38 -5.33 -13.35 -10.06
CA PRO A 38 -4.24 -13.88 -10.88
C PRO A 38 -3.28 -12.80 -11.41
N ASP A 39 -3.72 -11.56 -11.50
CA ASP A 39 -2.93 -10.43 -11.98
C ASP A 39 -2.15 -9.71 -10.88
N THR A 40 -2.37 -10.07 -9.62
CA THR A 40 -1.69 -9.43 -8.48
C THR A 40 -0.20 -9.78 -8.49
N GLN A 41 0.64 -8.76 -8.42
CA GLN A 41 2.11 -8.88 -8.36
C GLN A 41 2.66 -8.50 -7.00
N VAL A 42 1.99 -7.58 -6.32
CA VAL A 42 2.46 -6.99 -5.05
C VAL A 42 1.30 -6.84 -4.08
N VAL A 43 1.53 -7.19 -2.84
CA VAL A 43 0.62 -6.92 -1.71
C VAL A 43 1.36 -6.05 -0.70
N ILE A 44 0.78 -4.91 -0.36
CA ILE A 44 1.34 -3.97 0.60
C ILE A 44 0.34 -3.77 1.74
N ILE A 45 0.78 -4.01 2.97
CA ILE A 45 0.05 -3.64 4.17
C ILE A 45 0.60 -2.30 4.67
N ASP A 46 -0.26 -1.29 4.72
CA ASP A 46 0.03 -0.04 5.40
C ASP A 46 -0.21 -0.22 6.91
N ALA A 47 0.88 -0.22 7.66
CA ALA A 47 0.87 -0.55 9.09
C ALA A 47 0.92 0.69 10.01
N ARG A 48 0.64 1.89 9.48
CA ARG A 48 0.76 3.13 10.30
C ARG A 48 -0.14 3.14 11.53
N ALA A 49 -1.27 2.47 11.49
CA ALA A 49 -2.21 2.37 12.61
C ALA A 49 -1.99 1.13 13.50
N ILE A 50 -1.05 0.25 13.15
CA ILE A 50 -0.76 -0.97 13.91
C ILE A 50 0.37 -0.67 14.89
N ASN A 51 0.03 -0.45 16.15
CA ASN A 51 1.01 -0.18 17.19
C ASN A 51 1.41 -1.40 18.01
N ASN A 52 0.56 -2.41 18.04
CA ASN A 52 0.81 -3.65 18.79
C ASN A 52 0.36 -4.86 17.97
N ILE A 53 1.12 -5.94 18.11
CA ILE A 53 0.73 -7.27 17.60
C ILE A 53 0.95 -8.30 18.70
N ASP A 54 0.17 -9.37 18.70
CA ASP A 54 0.43 -10.53 19.55
C ASP A 54 1.13 -11.65 18.75
N ILE A 55 1.51 -12.72 19.44
CA ILE A 55 2.22 -13.84 18.81
C ILE A 55 1.42 -14.52 17.72
N THR A 56 0.11 -14.63 17.88
CA THR A 56 -0.76 -15.23 16.87
C THR A 56 -0.79 -14.38 15.60
N ALA A 57 -0.90 -13.06 15.74
CA ALA A 57 -0.84 -12.15 14.61
C ALA A 57 0.52 -12.19 13.91
N ALA A 58 1.62 -12.23 14.67
CA ALA A 58 2.98 -12.37 14.12
C ALA A 58 3.13 -13.65 13.30
N ASP A 59 2.69 -14.78 13.83
CA ASP A 59 2.74 -16.06 13.14
C ASP A 59 1.89 -16.06 11.86
N ARG A 60 0.72 -15.45 11.89
CA ARG A 60 -0.15 -15.33 10.72
C ARG A 60 0.44 -14.44 9.63
N LEU A 61 1.08 -13.35 10.00
CA LEU A 61 1.81 -12.50 9.05
C LEU A 61 2.95 -13.27 8.37
N ALA A 62 3.70 -14.07 9.13
CA ALA A 62 4.76 -14.90 8.59
C ALA A 62 4.22 -15.97 7.62
N GLU A 63 3.13 -16.64 7.96
CA GLU A 63 2.45 -17.60 7.08
C GLU A 63 1.94 -16.94 5.80
N LEU A 64 1.33 -15.76 5.92
CA LEU A 64 0.83 -15.00 4.78
C LEU A 64 1.96 -14.59 3.85
N SER A 65 3.08 -14.11 4.40
CA SER A 65 4.29 -13.78 3.64
C SER A 65 4.79 -15.00 2.84
N SER A 66 4.87 -16.15 3.48
CA SER A 66 5.33 -17.39 2.83
C SER A 66 4.39 -17.81 1.69
N ARG A 67 3.09 -17.78 1.92
CA ARG A 67 2.10 -18.16 0.90
C ARG A 67 2.12 -17.23 -0.31
N LEU A 68 2.21 -15.92 -0.09
CA LEU A 68 2.27 -14.95 -1.17
C LEU A 68 3.57 -15.09 -1.95
N THR A 69 4.69 -15.29 -1.27
CA THR A 69 5.99 -15.52 -1.90
C THR A 69 5.97 -16.79 -2.76
N ASP A 70 5.37 -17.86 -2.29
CA ASP A 70 5.23 -19.12 -3.05
C ASP A 70 4.37 -18.93 -4.32
N LEU A 71 3.45 -17.99 -4.30
CA LEU A 71 2.64 -17.60 -5.47
C LEU A 71 3.38 -16.63 -6.41
N GLY A 72 4.60 -16.23 -6.09
CA GLY A 72 5.34 -15.24 -6.85
C GLY A 72 4.90 -13.80 -6.61
N ILE A 73 4.16 -13.54 -5.54
CA ILE A 73 3.67 -12.21 -5.16
C ILE A 73 4.63 -11.60 -4.15
N HIS A 74 5.09 -10.38 -4.41
CA HIS A 74 5.87 -9.60 -3.46
C HIS A 74 4.98 -9.13 -2.31
N PHE A 75 5.44 -9.34 -1.09
CA PHE A 75 4.71 -8.96 0.11
C PHE A 75 5.52 -7.95 0.93
N TYR A 76 4.86 -6.85 1.33
CA TYR A 76 5.50 -5.80 2.12
C TYR A 76 4.59 -5.32 3.25
N ILE A 77 5.22 -4.97 4.37
CA ILE A 77 4.65 -4.22 5.47
C ILE A 77 5.33 -2.85 5.47
N THR A 78 4.57 -1.79 5.33
CA THR A 78 5.08 -0.43 5.18
C THR A 78 4.48 0.52 6.22
N GLU A 79 5.04 1.74 6.31
CA GLU A 79 4.56 2.79 7.22
C GLU A 79 4.54 2.33 8.69
N HIS A 80 5.39 1.38 9.03
CA HIS A 80 5.43 0.77 10.35
C HIS A 80 6.02 1.70 11.40
N THR A 81 5.55 1.56 12.64
CA THR A 81 6.15 2.22 13.79
C THR A 81 7.39 1.46 14.27
N GLU A 82 8.31 2.15 14.93
CA GLU A 82 9.46 1.50 15.56
C GLU A 82 9.03 0.45 16.61
N LYS A 83 7.94 0.73 17.30
CA LYS A 83 7.36 -0.21 18.26
C LYS A 83 6.93 -1.52 17.61
N LEU A 84 6.31 -1.46 16.43
CA LEU A 84 5.93 -2.65 15.68
C LEU A 84 7.16 -3.46 15.27
N ASN A 85 8.22 -2.82 14.80
CA ASN A 85 9.47 -3.49 14.48
C ASN A 85 10.07 -4.22 15.67
N GLN A 86 10.11 -3.58 16.84
CA GLN A 86 10.61 -4.19 18.05
C GLN A 86 9.78 -5.41 18.45
N GLN A 87 8.47 -5.32 18.37
CA GLN A 87 7.59 -6.45 18.66
C GLN A 87 7.76 -7.61 17.68
N MET A 88 7.95 -7.34 16.40
CA MET A 88 8.22 -8.38 15.40
C MET A 88 9.51 -9.14 15.72
N ARG A 89 10.55 -8.45 16.17
CA ARG A 89 11.79 -9.08 16.64
C ARG A 89 11.57 -9.94 17.88
N GLN A 90 10.86 -9.40 18.87
CA GLN A 90 10.57 -10.09 20.13
C GLN A 90 9.69 -11.34 19.94
N LEU A 91 8.78 -11.31 18.98
CA LEU A 91 7.83 -12.40 18.71
C LEU A 91 8.35 -13.44 17.73
N GLY A 92 9.63 -13.37 17.34
CA GLY A 92 10.27 -14.41 16.53
C GLY A 92 10.02 -14.31 15.02
N VAL A 93 9.53 -13.17 14.53
CA VAL A 93 9.31 -12.93 13.10
C VAL A 93 10.27 -11.89 12.50
N GLU A 94 11.43 -11.74 13.12
CA GLU A 94 12.48 -10.86 12.61
C GLU A 94 12.91 -11.19 11.17
N HIS A 95 12.76 -12.43 10.76
CA HIS A 95 13.07 -12.84 9.39
C HIS A 95 12.29 -12.05 8.33
N LEU A 96 11.09 -11.56 8.63
CA LEU A 96 10.34 -10.69 7.71
C LEU A 96 11.09 -9.38 7.44
N ILE A 97 11.77 -8.85 8.45
CA ILE A 97 12.61 -7.65 8.31
C ILE A 97 13.86 -7.99 7.50
N ARG A 98 14.57 -9.07 7.84
CA ARG A 98 15.81 -9.48 7.18
C ARG A 98 15.62 -9.88 5.72
N GLU A 99 14.51 -10.50 5.39
CA GLU A 99 14.18 -10.93 4.03
C GLU A 99 13.62 -9.80 3.15
N GLY A 100 13.51 -8.59 3.71
CA GLY A 100 13.11 -7.43 2.95
C GLY A 100 11.60 -7.22 2.81
N HIS A 101 10.79 -7.88 3.64
CA HIS A 101 9.33 -7.71 3.64
C HIS A 101 8.86 -6.47 4.41
N VAL A 102 9.77 -5.78 5.08
CA VAL A 102 9.45 -4.55 5.82
C VAL A 102 10.16 -3.40 5.15
N ARG A 103 9.41 -2.44 4.66
CA ARG A 103 9.92 -1.22 4.03
C ARG A 103 9.35 0.00 4.76
N ARG A 104 10.13 1.06 4.80
CA ARG A 104 9.75 2.27 5.53
C ARG A 104 8.53 2.96 4.93
N THR A 105 8.46 3.01 3.61
CA THR A 105 7.38 3.69 2.88
C THR A 105 6.75 2.79 1.83
N ILE A 106 5.53 3.12 1.43
CA ILE A 106 4.85 2.47 0.30
C ILE A 106 5.68 2.63 -0.97
N LEU A 107 6.22 3.82 -1.21
CA LEU A 107 7.05 4.09 -2.39
C LEU A 107 8.30 3.20 -2.42
N ALA A 108 8.96 3.01 -1.29
CA ALA A 108 10.12 2.12 -1.19
C ALA A 108 9.75 0.66 -1.53
N ALA A 109 8.58 0.21 -1.10
CA ALA A 109 8.07 -1.13 -1.44
C ALA A 109 7.78 -1.27 -2.93
N LEU A 110 7.15 -0.28 -3.55
CA LEU A 110 6.89 -0.27 -4.99
C LEU A 110 8.19 -0.32 -5.79
N HIS A 111 9.18 0.50 -5.43
CA HIS A 111 10.49 0.50 -6.07
C HIS A 111 11.22 -0.83 -5.91
N ASP A 112 11.13 -1.45 -4.73
CA ASP A 112 11.71 -2.77 -4.48
C ASP A 112 11.08 -3.85 -5.38
N ALA A 113 9.82 -3.70 -5.73
CA ALA A 113 9.10 -4.58 -6.64
C ALA A 113 9.22 -4.17 -8.12
N ASP A 114 10.15 -3.28 -8.47
CA ASP A 114 10.37 -2.73 -9.82
C ASP A 114 9.15 -2.00 -10.40
N ILE A 115 8.37 -1.36 -9.55
CA ILE A 115 7.23 -0.54 -9.96
C ILE A 115 7.58 0.93 -9.74
N TYR A 116 7.61 1.68 -10.84
CA TYR A 116 8.00 3.09 -10.89
C TYR A 116 6.94 3.92 -11.59
N ALA A 117 6.88 5.20 -11.24
CA ALA A 117 6.06 6.15 -11.97
C ALA A 117 6.53 6.29 -13.44
N PRO A 118 5.62 6.52 -14.40
CA PRO A 118 4.18 6.62 -14.23
C PRO A 118 3.52 5.27 -13.98
N TYR A 119 2.60 5.23 -13.01
CA TYR A 119 1.91 3.99 -12.66
C TYR A 119 0.73 3.73 -13.59
N GLU A 120 0.57 2.47 -13.98
CA GLU A 120 -0.64 2.03 -14.64
C GLU A 120 -1.73 1.82 -13.60
N LEU A 121 -2.84 2.54 -13.72
CA LEU A 121 -3.96 2.48 -12.78
C LEU A 121 -5.05 1.53 -13.30
N ASP A 122 -5.68 0.82 -12.40
CA ASP A 122 -6.83 -0.02 -12.68
C ASP A 122 -8.12 0.83 -12.64
N ILE A 123 -8.29 1.65 -13.67
CA ILE A 123 -9.43 2.56 -13.81
C ILE A 123 -10.43 1.95 -14.80
N PRO A 124 -11.71 1.78 -14.42
CA PRO A 124 -12.73 1.38 -15.37
C PRO A 124 -12.81 2.37 -16.53
N ASP A 125 -12.92 1.86 -17.76
CA ASP A 125 -12.96 2.71 -18.97
C ASP A 125 -14.05 3.77 -18.91
N SER A 126 -15.19 3.46 -18.28
CA SER A 126 -16.30 4.39 -18.08
C SER A 126 -15.96 5.59 -17.18
N GLU A 127 -14.89 5.51 -16.39
CA GLU A 127 -14.51 6.53 -15.41
C GLU A 127 -13.28 7.34 -15.79
N LYS A 128 -12.55 6.97 -16.84
CA LYS A 128 -11.28 7.62 -17.24
C LYS A 128 -11.42 9.12 -17.48
N GLU A 129 -12.48 9.55 -18.13
CA GLU A 129 -12.73 10.98 -18.38
C GLU A 129 -13.08 11.73 -17.09
N SER A 130 -13.82 11.11 -16.19
CA SER A 130 -14.17 11.69 -14.89
C SER A 130 -12.93 11.91 -14.00
N VAL A 131 -11.98 10.98 -14.04
CA VAL A 131 -10.71 11.11 -13.30
C VAL A 131 -9.93 12.32 -13.79
N LYS A 132 -9.78 12.49 -15.11
CA LYS A 132 -9.09 13.66 -15.70
C LYS A 132 -9.74 14.98 -15.29
N LEU A 133 -11.06 15.05 -15.34
CA LEU A 133 -11.79 16.26 -14.96
C LEU A 133 -11.63 16.61 -13.48
N ASN A 134 -11.65 15.62 -12.60
CA ASN A 134 -11.48 15.84 -11.17
C ASN A 134 -10.08 16.32 -10.81
N LEU A 135 -9.05 15.84 -11.51
CA LEU A 135 -7.66 16.23 -11.28
C LEU A 135 -7.37 17.69 -11.62
N THR A 136 -8.09 18.25 -12.59
CA THR A 136 -7.91 19.65 -13.00
C THR A 136 -8.27 20.64 -11.89
N PHE A 137 -9.02 20.23 -10.89
CA PHE A 137 -9.54 21.09 -9.81
C PHE A 137 -8.90 20.84 -8.45
N LEU A 138 -7.97 19.89 -8.34
CA LEU A 138 -7.33 19.57 -7.05
C LEU A 138 -6.10 20.44 -6.84
N PRO A 139 -6.04 21.24 -5.77
CA PRO A 139 -4.82 21.98 -5.46
C PRO A 139 -3.75 21.01 -4.96
N ALA A 140 -2.54 21.10 -5.50
CA ALA A 140 -1.37 20.48 -4.93
C ALA A 140 -0.89 21.36 -3.76
N GLU A 141 -1.30 21.03 -2.53
CA GLU A 141 -1.06 21.91 -1.39
C GLU A 141 0.26 21.62 -0.69
N ASP A 142 0.62 20.35 -0.49
CA ASP A 142 1.84 19.94 0.19
C ASP A 142 2.26 18.52 -0.18
N GLU A 143 3.44 18.08 0.31
CA GLU A 143 3.94 16.72 0.06
C GLU A 143 3.01 15.64 0.63
N ASP A 144 2.39 15.86 1.78
CA ASP A 144 1.50 14.90 2.41
C ASP A 144 0.24 14.70 1.56
N THR A 145 -0.33 15.77 1.03
CA THR A 145 -1.47 15.70 0.12
C THR A 145 -1.11 14.98 -1.17
N LEU A 146 0.06 15.27 -1.75
CA LEU A 146 0.56 14.60 -2.94
C LEU A 146 0.81 13.12 -2.69
N GLU A 147 1.33 12.74 -1.52
CA GLU A 147 1.52 11.34 -1.14
C GLU A 147 0.18 10.60 -1.01
N GLU A 148 -0.85 11.22 -0.43
CA GLU A 148 -2.21 10.67 -0.39
C GLU A 148 -2.78 10.49 -1.80
N PHE A 149 -2.55 11.43 -2.70
CA PHE A 149 -2.95 11.31 -4.09
C PHE A 149 -2.20 10.21 -4.84
N ALA A 150 -0.90 10.10 -4.65
CA ALA A 150 -0.11 9.03 -5.22
C ALA A 150 -0.63 7.65 -4.76
N TRP A 151 -1.07 7.56 -3.52
CA TRP A 151 -1.69 6.37 -2.96
C TRP A 151 -3.03 6.02 -3.63
N ALA A 152 -3.84 7.04 -3.92
CA ALA A 152 -5.19 6.88 -4.48
C ALA A 152 -5.20 6.74 -6.00
N TYR A 153 -4.35 7.50 -6.71
CA TYR A 153 -4.42 7.67 -8.16
C TYR A 153 -3.15 7.27 -8.91
N GLY A 154 -2.04 7.09 -8.19
CA GLY A 154 -0.73 6.83 -8.79
C GLY A 154 0.04 8.12 -9.14
N ASP A 155 1.37 8.00 -9.22
CA ASP A 155 2.26 9.17 -9.38
C ASP A 155 2.09 9.90 -10.71
N GLN A 156 1.76 9.19 -11.79
CA GLN A 156 1.54 9.84 -13.09
C GLN A 156 0.47 10.93 -12.99
N VAL A 157 -0.58 10.65 -12.25
CA VAL A 157 -1.69 11.56 -12.06
C VAL A 157 -1.28 12.73 -11.18
N VAL A 158 -0.47 12.48 -10.16
CA VAL A 158 0.10 13.52 -9.30
C VAL A 158 1.06 14.42 -10.08
N GLU A 159 1.92 13.87 -10.94
CA GLU A 159 2.80 14.65 -11.81
C GLU A 159 2.01 15.55 -12.78
N GLU A 160 0.93 15.06 -13.36
CA GLU A 160 0.05 15.87 -14.19
C GLU A 160 -0.58 17.03 -13.42
N MET A 161 -0.99 16.79 -12.17
CA MET A 161 -1.50 17.82 -11.26
C MET A 161 -0.45 18.88 -10.92
N GLU A 162 0.76 18.46 -10.57
CA GLU A 162 1.87 19.36 -10.26
C GLU A 162 2.20 20.25 -11.47
N HIS A 163 2.22 19.67 -12.65
CA HIS A 163 2.47 20.39 -13.88
C HIS A 163 1.40 21.46 -14.16
N GLU A 164 0.13 21.11 -13.99
CA GLU A 164 -0.97 22.05 -14.15
C GLU A 164 -0.97 23.17 -13.11
N VAL A 165 -0.72 22.84 -11.85
CA VAL A 165 -0.61 23.85 -10.78
C VAL A 165 0.58 24.80 -11.05
N HIS A 166 1.73 24.27 -11.48
CA HIS A 166 2.86 25.09 -11.89
C HIS A 166 2.54 26.01 -13.06
N HIS A 167 1.75 25.53 -14.01
CA HIS A 167 1.33 26.29 -15.18
C HIS A 167 0.34 27.42 -14.81
N ILE A 168 -0.49 27.20 -13.81
CA ILE A 168 -1.44 28.20 -13.31
C ILE A 168 -0.73 29.27 -12.45
N LEU A 169 0.31 28.90 -11.68
CA LEU A 169 1.04 29.79 -10.79
C LEU A 169 2.14 30.61 -11.47
N ASN A 170 2.53 30.24 -12.66
CA ASN A 170 3.50 30.95 -13.50
C ASN A 170 2.80 31.60 -14.70
#